data_fe7a88d6bed69d4d3c05deda0f87636c
#
_entry.id   fe7a88d6bed69d4d3c05deda0f87636c
#
_cell.length_a   1.000
_cell.length_b   1.000
_cell.length_c   1.000
_cell.angle_alpha   90.00
_cell.angle_beta   90.00
_cell.angle_gamma   90.00
#
_symmetry.space_group_name_H-M   'P 1'
#
loop_
_entity.id
_entity.type
_entity.pdbx_description
1 polymer ?
#
loop_
_entity_poly.entity_id
_entity_poly.type
_entity_poly.pdbx_seq_one_letter_code
_entity_poly.pdbx_strand_id
1 'polypeptide(L)'
;MHPPGPIAMTTSVSLAPGRATRIRRLLPETGLQAAISGLVLVAVLAPVVPLVYASVQSAPIYQQGRYFTLAAYRQLFTDPAFWAAARNTAEFAAITTAGAVVLGGGFAIICGRTDVPGRRWYPGLLIAPLVLPPLGLILGWNALYGAGGYAHDFITQTLHLPFNLSTVPGMAVLGTAVAVPVVFLVCQAALSGMDSSLEDAARSVGAPALRVLGRVTLPMLRPALVNAGLLVCTLSIESLGIPLVFGSPQGHDFVASYLYDQWSSAFTPGPPVVSAGATVLLGCACALLLLRGRLLRDQSRFVAISGRRGATGSMRLPAAARLVLGVLLGLYVAATTFAPIAALALSSVTTELTPLIAPWHLFTAGNWRAIGHGEFASSIRNTVEIALVGALITTAVVALATAVAHRSAFPLRRGLPFLLLFPRAIPGLIIGIGFFWTFLLVNPPGHALLDSLWGIMLALSVRSLTIAYFVLSAAFAAVSESLDDAARSAGATWWTAITRITLPILRPALFAAFILMFISILNDYDPALFLVTPGHELMGVTMLLSEQQGANGPVAALAMVQVAITVVAIAVAGRLFSTRLRGRRNA
;
A
#
# COMPACT_ATOMS: atom_id res chain seq x y z
N MET A 1 -71.36 49.61 23.58
CA MET A 1 -70.02 49.16 23.13
C MET A 1 -69.79 47.71 23.58
N HIS A 2 -69.98 46.77 22.67
CA HIS A 2 -69.76 45.35 22.94
C HIS A 2 -68.31 44.96 22.47
N PRO A 3 -67.61 44.15 23.23
CA PRO A 3 -66.33 43.61 22.77
C PRO A 3 -66.55 42.40 21.82
N PRO A 4 -65.68 42.17 20.82
CA PRO A 4 -65.81 41.05 19.92
C PRO A 4 -65.32 39.73 20.57
N GLY A 5 -66.02 38.63 20.26
CA GLY A 5 -65.74 37.27 20.74
C GLY A 5 -64.54 36.62 20.10
N PRO A 6 -64.02 35.53 20.68
CA PRO A 6 -62.79 34.89 20.25
C PRO A 6 -62.96 34.03 18.98
N ILE A 7 -62.04 34.23 18.04
CA ILE A 7 -61.90 33.42 16.83
C ILE A 7 -61.33 32.05 17.22
N ALA A 8 -62.10 30.99 17.03
CA ALA A 8 -61.61 29.59 17.18
C ALA A 8 -60.66 29.22 16.04
N MET A 9 -59.35 29.14 16.33
CA MET A 9 -58.36 28.49 15.46
C MET A 9 -58.53 26.97 15.57
N THR A 10 -59.12 26.37 14.56
CA THR A 10 -59.08 24.92 14.35
C THR A 10 -57.68 24.53 13.90
N THR A 11 -56.82 24.12 14.83
CA THR A 11 -55.55 23.44 14.53
C THR A 11 -55.85 22.04 14.01
N SER A 12 -55.74 21.85 12.70
CA SER A 12 -55.68 20.52 12.11
C SER A 12 -54.38 19.86 12.51
N VAL A 13 -54.43 18.99 13.51
CA VAL A 13 -53.33 18.08 13.86
C VAL A 13 -53.13 17.10 12.71
N SER A 14 -52.16 17.38 11.85
CA SER A 14 -51.66 16.42 10.88
C SER A 14 -51.01 15.25 11.65
N LEU A 15 -51.73 14.12 11.71
CA LEU A 15 -51.19 12.86 12.24
C LEU A 15 -49.95 12.48 11.45
N ALA A 16 -48.80 12.54 12.10
CA ALA A 16 -47.54 12.01 11.58
C ALA A 16 -47.75 10.55 11.18
N PRO A 17 -47.22 10.10 10.04
CA PRO A 17 -47.37 8.72 9.56
C PRO A 17 -46.93 7.74 10.65
N GLY A 18 -47.81 6.81 10.99
CA GLY A 18 -47.67 5.90 12.11
C GLY A 18 -46.34 5.10 12.04
N ARG A 19 -45.81 4.72 13.18
CA ARG A 19 -44.56 3.91 13.36
C ARG A 19 -44.48 2.71 12.42
N ALA A 20 -45.62 2.08 12.10
CA ALA A 20 -45.70 0.92 11.19
C ALA A 20 -45.34 1.25 9.72
N THR A 21 -45.70 2.41 9.20
CA THR A 21 -45.32 2.86 7.85
C THR A 21 -43.86 3.27 7.77
N ARG A 22 -43.31 3.80 8.87
CA ARG A 22 -41.87 4.11 8.97
C ARG A 22 -41.00 2.84 9.01
N ILE A 23 -41.42 1.82 9.74
CA ILE A 23 -40.73 0.50 9.83
C ILE A 23 -40.78 -0.22 8.48
N ARG A 24 -41.92 -0.22 7.78
CA ARG A 24 -42.07 -0.90 6.48
C ARG A 24 -41.23 -0.28 5.35
N ARG A 25 -40.90 1.01 5.41
CA ARG A 25 -40.00 1.69 4.48
C ARG A 25 -38.52 1.51 4.81
N LEU A 26 -38.17 1.18 6.08
CA LEU A 26 -36.79 0.95 6.52
C LEU A 26 -36.28 -0.46 6.22
N LEU A 27 -37.15 -1.47 6.11
CA LEU A 27 -36.78 -2.87 5.88
C LEU A 27 -35.95 -3.10 4.60
N PRO A 28 -36.30 -2.57 3.41
CA PRO A 28 -35.51 -2.76 2.21
C PRO A 28 -34.16 -2.02 2.26
N GLU A 29 -34.09 -0.87 2.94
CA GLU A 29 -32.84 -0.10 3.07
C GLU A 29 -31.85 -0.81 4.00
N THR A 30 -32.34 -1.36 5.13
CA THR A 30 -31.49 -2.12 6.06
C THR A 30 -31.02 -3.42 5.46
N GLY A 31 -31.82 -4.08 4.61
CA GLY A 31 -31.42 -5.28 3.87
C GLY A 31 -30.26 -5.04 2.92
N LEU A 32 -30.32 -3.96 2.11
CA LEU A 32 -29.22 -3.58 1.21
C LEU A 32 -27.95 -3.20 1.98
N GLN A 33 -28.08 -2.42 3.05
CA GLN A 33 -26.96 -2.02 3.92
C GLN A 33 -26.32 -3.25 4.60
N ALA A 34 -27.13 -4.22 5.01
CA ALA A 34 -26.66 -5.50 5.55
C ALA A 34 -25.92 -6.33 4.49
N ALA A 35 -26.46 -6.39 3.26
CA ALA A 35 -25.81 -7.10 2.16
C ALA A 35 -24.43 -6.51 1.80
N ILE A 36 -24.32 -5.19 1.69
CA ILE A 36 -23.04 -4.49 1.45
C ILE A 36 -22.05 -4.78 2.59
N SER A 37 -22.50 -4.66 3.85
CA SER A 37 -21.67 -4.91 5.03
C SER A 37 -21.23 -6.36 5.12
N GLY A 38 -22.14 -7.30 4.80
CA GLY A 38 -21.88 -8.74 4.75
C GLY A 38 -20.88 -9.11 3.66
N LEU A 39 -21.00 -8.52 2.47
CA LEU A 39 -20.06 -8.71 1.37
C LEU A 39 -18.63 -8.30 1.79
N VAL A 40 -18.46 -7.12 2.40
CA VAL A 40 -17.16 -6.67 2.89
C VAL A 40 -16.64 -7.59 3.99
N LEU A 41 -17.47 -8.00 4.94
CA LEU A 41 -17.10 -8.91 6.01
C LEU A 41 -16.60 -10.25 5.47
N VAL A 42 -17.37 -10.85 4.55
CA VAL A 42 -16.99 -12.11 3.90
C VAL A 42 -15.69 -11.96 3.11
N ALA A 43 -15.57 -10.92 2.28
CA ALA A 43 -14.38 -10.69 1.47
C ALA A 43 -13.11 -10.56 2.33
N VAL A 44 -13.20 -9.86 3.47
CA VAL A 44 -12.07 -9.62 4.38
C VAL A 44 -11.72 -10.86 5.22
N LEU A 45 -12.72 -11.64 5.67
CA LEU A 45 -12.49 -12.83 6.48
C LEU A 45 -12.20 -14.08 5.65
N ALA A 46 -12.57 -14.09 4.38
CA ALA A 46 -12.34 -15.22 3.49
C ALA A 46 -10.88 -15.72 3.47
N PRO A 47 -9.84 -14.87 3.35
CA PRO A 47 -8.46 -15.37 3.38
C PRO A 47 -7.98 -15.75 4.78
N VAL A 48 -8.58 -15.22 5.85
CA VAL A 48 -8.06 -15.39 7.22
C VAL A 48 -8.60 -16.67 7.88
N VAL A 49 -9.91 -16.86 7.81
CA VAL A 49 -10.55 -17.97 8.52
C VAL A 49 -10.10 -19.35 8.00
N PRO A 50 -10.09 -19.61 6.67
CA PRO A 50 -9.61 -20.90 6.15
C PRO A 50 -8.11 -21.11 6.37
N LEU A 51 -7.30 -20.05 6.35
CA LEU A 51 -5.87 -20.15 6.66
C LEU A 51 -5.64 -20.65 8.10
N VAL A 52 -6.30 -20.00 9.08
CA VAL A 52 -6.20 -20.39 10.49
C VAL A 52 -6.76 -21.80 10.68
N TYR A 53 -7.84 -22.16 10.01
CA TYR A 53 -8.38 -23.51 10.03
C TYR A 53 -7.38 -24.54 9.47
N ALA A 54 -6.74 -24.25 8.32
CA ALA A 54 -5.73 -25.11 7.71
C ALA A 54 -4.49 -25.32 8.61
N SER A 55 -4.10 -24.30 9.36
CA SER A 55 -2.91 -24.32 10.22
C SER A 55 -3.00 -25.31 11.40
N VAL A 56 -4.22 -25.69 11.79
CA VAL A 56 -4.48 -26.63 12.89
C VAL A 56 -4.96 -28.01 12.40
N GLN A 57 -4.79 -28.31 11.11
CA GLN A 57 -5.13 -29.61 10.53
C GLN A 57 -3.90 -30.51 10.42
N SER A 58 -4.10 -31.83 10.56
CA SER A 58 -3.03 -32.83 10.39
C SER A 58 -2.62 -33.04 8.93
N ALA A 59 -3.48 -32.68 7.99
CA ALA A 59 -3.29 -32.84 6.56
C ALA A 59 -3.98 -31.69 5.80
N PRO A 60 -3.62 -31.45 4.51
CA PRO A 60 -4.28 -30.46 3.68
C PRO A 60 -5.81 -30.62 3.64
N ILE A 61 -6.54 -29.50 3.46
CA ILE A 61 -8.00 -29.46 3.54
C ILE A 61 -8.71 -30.43 2.56
N TYR A 62 -8.09 -30.74 1.43
CA TYR A 62 -8.63 -31.65 0.42
C TYR A 62 -8.44 -33.14 0.74
N GLN A 63 -7.63 -33.49 1.76
CA GLN A 63 -7.47 -34.89 2.19
C GLN A 63 -8.53 -35.30 3.21
N GLN A 64 -8.99 -36.57 3.08
CA GLN A 64 -9.92 -37.16 4.04
C GLN A 64 -9.17 -37.70 5.29
N GLY A 65 -9.88 -37.85 6.39
CA GLY A 65 -9.28 -38.39 7.64
C GLY A 65 -8.43 -37.38 8.43
N ARG A 66 -8.46 -36.10 8.08
CA ARG A 66 -7.78 -35.04 8.82
C ARG A 66 -8.41 -34.83 10.20
N TYR A 67 -7.58 -34.48 11.17
CA TYR A 67 -7.97 -34.17 12.54
C TYR A 67 -7.25 -32.91 13.04
N PHE A 68 -7.77 -32.32 14.08
CA PHE A 68 -7.17 -31.15 14.70
C PHE A 68 -5.88 -31.50 15.45
N THR A 69 -4.82 -30.75 15.16
CA THR A 69 -3.50 -30.95 15.78
C THR A 69 -2.68 -29.67 15.72
N LEU A 70 -1.72 -29.55 16.63
CA LEU A 70 -0.69 -28.50 16.60
C LEU A 70 0.66 -29.00 16.05
N ALA A 71 0.67 -30.19 15.41
CA ALA A 71 1.90 -30.79 14.87
C ALA A 71 2.61 -29.88 13.88
N ALA A 72 1.88 -29.15 13.03
CA ALA A 72 2.43 -28.19 12.09
C ALA A 72 3.22 -27.05 12.77
N TYR A 73 2.70 -26.52 13.88
CA TYR A 73 3.41 -25.53 14.69
C TYR A 73 4.65 -26.13 15.36
N ARG A 74 4.54 -27.35 15.89
CA ARG A 74 5.71 -28.03 16.46
C ARG A 74 6.80 -28.24 15.40
N GLN A 75 6.43 -28.70 14.21
CA GLN A 75 7.36 -28.88 13.09
C GLN A 75 8.02 -27.56 12.71
N LEU A 76 7.23 -26.48 12.54
CA LEU A 76 7.72 -25.14 12.22
C LEU A 76 8.74 -24.63 13.24
N PHE A 77 8.42 -24.72 14.54
CA PHE A 77 9.29 -24.19 15.59
C PHE A 77 10.49 -25.09 15.92
N THR A 78 10.51 -26.33 15.45
CA THR A 78 11.69 -27.22 15.54
C THR A 78 12.59 -27.12 14.30
N ASP A 79 12.16 -26.45 13.24
CA ASP A 79 12.96 -26.26 12.03
C ASP A 79 14.01 -25.14 12.21
N PRO A 80 15.33 -25.46 12.15
CA PRO A 80 16.38 -24.44 12.23
C PRO A 80 16.32 -23.42 11.11
N ALA A 81 15.84 -23.80 9.89
CA ALA A 81 15.71 -22.89 8.75
C ALA A 81 14.68 -21.80 9.01
N PHE A 82 13.57 -22.13 9.67
CA PHE A 82 12.58 -21.14 10.11
C PHE A 82 13.20 -20.09 11.05
N TRP A 83 13.99 -20.49 12.02
CA TRP A 83 14.62 -19.56 12.95
C TRP A 83 15.70 -18.71 12.30
N ALA A 84 16.45 -19.26 11.34
CA ALA A 84 17.39 -18.50 10.52
C ALA A 84 16.66 -17.43 9.71
N ALA A 85 15.54 -17.80 9.05
CA ALA A 85 14.68 -16.87 8.31
C ALA A 85 14.05 -15.80 9.22
N ALA A 86 13.61 -16.18 10.41
CA ALA A 86 13.04 -15.25 11.39
C ALA A 86 14.09 -14.22 11.88
N ARG A 87 15.33 -14.66 12.14
CA ARG A 87 16.45 -13.80 12.50
C ARG A 87 16.77 -12.82 11.36
N ASN A 88 16.90 -13.33 10.14
CA ASN A 88 17.19 -12.49 8.96
C ASN A 88 16.10 -11.44 8.74
N THR A 89 14.81 -11.83 8.88
CA THR A 89 13.67 -10.91 8.80
C THR A 89 13.74 -9.82 9.88
N ALA A 90 14.05 -10.20 11.13
CA ALA A 90 14.13 -9.24 12.24
C ALA A 90 15.31 -8.27 12.05
N GLU A 91 16.48 -8.78 11.62
CA GLU A 91 17.66 -7.95 11.31
C GLU A 91 17.37 -6.97 10.17
N PHE A 92 16.82 -7.46 9.06
CA PHE A 92 16.40 -6.64 7.93
C PHE A 92 15.40 -5.55 8.35
N ALA A 93 14.36 -5.92 9.09
CA ALA A 93 13.33 -4.99 9.54
C ALA A 93 13.90 -3.91 10.49
N ALA A 94 14.82 -4.30 11.38
CA ALA A 94 15.46 -3.37 12.30
C ALA A 94 16.35 -2.35 11.56
N ILE A 95 17.24 -2.82 10.67
CA ILE A 95 18.16 -1.95 9.91
C ILE A 95 17.36 -1.04 8.97
N THR A 96 16.42 -1.60 8.20
CA THR A 96 15.56 -0.87 7.27
C THR A 96 14.75 0.22 8.01
N THR A 97 14.14 -0.13 9.14
CA THR A 97 13.35 0.82 9.94
C THR A 97 14.22 1.95 10.49
N ALA A 98 15.36 1.62 11.07
CA ALA A 98 16.28 2.63 11.62
C ALA A 98 16.79 3.56 10.51
N GLY A 99 17.26 3.01 9.39
CA GLY A 99 17.73 3.76 8.24
C GLY A 99 16.66 4.66 7.65
N ALA A 100 15.45 4.14 7.43
CA ALA A 100 14.34 4.90 6.88
C ALA A 100 13.87 6.02 7.82
N VAL A 101 13.82 5.80 9.13
CA VAL A 101 13.45 6.82 10.13
C VAL A 101 14.49 7.95 10.15
N VAL A 102 15.77 7.61 10.12
CA VAL A 102 16.86 8.62 10.13
C VAL A 102 16.86 9.41 8.82
N LEU A 103 16.90 8.75 7.68
CA LEU A 103 16.97 9.41 6.37
C LEU A 103 15.65 10.11 6.01
N GLY A 104 14.52 9.42 6.11
CA GLY A 104 13.21 9.97 5.76
C GLY A 104 12.78 11.10 6.67
N GLY A 105 13.01 10.97 7.99
CA GLY A 105 12.80 12.04 8.97
C GLY A 105 13.74 13.22 8.74
N GLY A 106 15.02 12.98 8.47
CA GLY A 106 16.00 13.98 8.13
C GLY A 106 15.64 14.76 6.85
N PHE A 107 15.26 14.06 5.78
CA PHE A 107 14.83 14.68 4.52
C PHE A 107 13.54 15.50 4.69
N ALA A 108 12.59 15.02 5.51
CA ALA A 108 11.39 15.78 5.81
C ALA A 108 11.71 17.11 6.53
N ILE A 109 12.64 17.09 7.49
CA ILE A 109 13.13 18.31 8.18
C ILE A 109 13.84 19.22 7.18
N ILE A 110 14.75 18.70 6.36
CA ILE A 110 15.49 19.48 5.37
C ILE A 110 14.53 20.17 4.40
N CYS A 111 13.58 19.44 3.80
CA CYS A 111 12.61 19.99 2.86
C CYS A 111 11.59 20.92 3.52
N GLY A 112 11.17 20.62 4.77
CA GLY A 112 10.09 21.33 5.46
C GLY A 112 10.54 22.54 6.27
N ARG A 113 11.78 22.57 6.77
CA ARG A 113 12.26 23.58 7.73
C ARG A 113 13.51 24.34 7.28
N THR A 114 14.10 24.03 6.12
CA THR A 114 15.30 24.72 5.64
C THR A 114 15.08 25.40 4.28
N ASP A 115 16.04 26.26 3.91
CA ASP A 115 16.05 27.01 2.65
C ASP A 115 16.91 26.35 1.56
N VAL A 116 17.04 25.02 1.57
CA VAL A 116 17.83 24.24 0.58
C VAL A 116 17.32 24.50 -0.84
N PRO A 117 18.24 24.75 -1.80
CA PRO A 117 17.88 24.92 -3.21
C PRO A 117 17.15 23.67 -3.74
N GLY A 118 16.11 23.86 -4.54
CA GLY A 118 15.32 22.74 -5.09
C GLY A 118 14.27 22.16 -4.13
N ARG A 119 14.08 22.68 -2.93
CA ARG A 119 13.11 22.19 -1.93
C ARG A 119 11.67 22.00 -2.46
N ARG A 120 11.33 22.63 -3.58
CA ARG A 120 10.00 22.50 -4.22
C ARG A 120 9.88 21.20 -5.02
N TRP A 121 10.99 20.66 -5.51
CA TRP A 121 11.04 19.49 -6.38
C TRP A 121 11.32 18.20 -5.59
N TYR A 122 12.17 18.29 -4.55
CA TYR A 122 12.56 17.12 -3.75
C TYR A 122 11.40 16.34 -3.15
N PRO A 123 10.32 16.95 -2.60
CA PRO A 123 9.20 16.18 -2.09
C PRO A 123 8.57 15.26 -3.13
N GLY A 124 8.37 15.75 -4.36
CA GLY A 124 7.87 14.93 -5.47
C GLY A 124 8.83 13.82 -5.87
N LEU A 125 10.13 14.13 -5.95
CA LEU A 125 11.17 13.17 -6.33
C LEU A 125 11.38 12.09 -5.26
N LEU A 126 11.33 12.45 -3.97
CA LEU A 126 11.43 11.51 -2.86
C LEU A 126 10.23 10.55 -2.77
N ILE A 127 9.06 10.97 -3.24
CA ILE A 127 7.84 10.15 -3.24
C ILE A 127 7.75 9.27 -4.49
N ALA A 128 8.49 9.58 -5.56
CA ALA A 128 8.44 8.86 -6.82
C ALA A 128 8.56 7.32 -6.68
N PRO A 129 9.46 6.76 -5.82
CA PRO A 129 9.56 5.31 -5.64
C PRO A 129 8.28 4.63 -5.17
N LEU A 130 7.39 5.32 -4.44
CA LEU A 130 6.11 4.74 -3.97
C LEU A 130 5.11 4.48 -5.10
N VAL A 131 5.31 5.14 -6.22
CA VAL A 131 4.38 5.07 -7.34
C VAL A 131 4.89 4.12 -8.42
N LEU A 132 6.19 3.86 -8.43
CA LEU A 132 6.82 2.91 -9.33
C LEU A 132 6.50 1.47 -8.93
N PRO A 133 6.46 0.52 -9.91
CA PRO A 133 6.33 -0.89 -9.60
C PRO A 133 7.44 -1.36 -8.65
N PRO A 134 7.10 -1.90 -7.45
CA PRO A 134 8.12 -2.30 -6.48
C PRO A 134 9.12 -3.32 -7.04
N LEU A 135 8.62 -4.33 -7.75
CA LEU A 135 9.48 -5.35 -8.35
C LEU A 135 10.37 -4.76 -9.45
N GLY A 136 9.83 -3.86 -10.29
CA GLY A 136 10.63 -3.16 -11.30
C GLY A 136 11.78 -2.36 -10.69
N LEU A 137 11.55 -1.72 -9.53
CA LEU A 137 12.62 -1.02 -8.80
C LEU A 137 13.65 -2.00 -8.24
N ILE A 138 13.22 -3.14 -7.66
CA ILE A 138 14.10 -4.21 -7.16
C ILE A 138 14.99 -4.75 -8.28
N LEU A 139 14.43 -5.02 -9.46
CA LEU A 139 15.15 -5.51 -10.64
C LEU A 139 16.11 -4.44 -11.19
N GLY A 140 15.73 -3.17 -11.17
CA GLY A 140 16.63 -2.06 -11.52
C GLY A 140 17.82 -1.95 -10.55
N TRP A 141 17.60 -2.21 -9.26
CA TRP A 141 18.68 -2.31 -8.29
C TRP A 141 19.57 -3.53 -8.56
N ASN A 142 18.98 -4.66 -8.94
CA ASN A 142 19.76 -5.85 -9.34
C ASN A 142 20.64 -5.55 -10.55
N ALA A 143 20.10 -4.92 -11.58
CA ALA A 143 20.84 -4.56 -12.78
C ALA A 143 22.00 -3.57 -12.53
N LEU A 144 21.88 -2.69 -11.54
CA LEU A 144 22.89 -1.67 -11.26
C LEU A 144 23.86 -2.06 -10.15
N TYR A 145 23.34 -2.56 -9.04
CA TYR A 145 24.07 -2.83 -7.78
C TYR A 145 24.23 -4.31 -7.48
N GLY A 146 23.61 -5.20 -8.25
CA GLY A 146 23.79 -6.65 -8.17
C GLY A 146 25.18 -7.09 -8.62
N ALA A 147 25.53 -8.33 -8.38
CA ALA A 147 26.81 -8.89 -8.78
C ALA A 147 27.03 -8.74 -10.30
N GLY A 148 28.12 -8.08 -10.71
CA GLY A 148 28.41 -7.76 -12.10
C GLY A 148 27.73 -6.50 -12.65
N GLY A 149 27.00 -5.73 -11.81
CA GLY A 149 26.46 -4.43 -12.17
C GLY A 149 27.49 -3.30 -12.14
N TYR A 150 27.30 -2.27 -12.95
CA TYR A 150 28.25 -1.14 -13.05
C TYR A 150 28.54 -0.43 -11.72
N ALA A 151 27.53 -0.21 -10.89
CA ALA A 151 27.74 0.43 -9.60
C ALA A 151 28.37 -0.51 -8.57
N HIS A 152 28.06 -1.81 -8.64
CA HIS A 152 28.71 -2.82 -7.79
C HIS A 152 30.23 -2.82 -8.02
N ASP A 153 30.67 -2.92 -9.28
CA ASP A 153 32.09 -2.94 -9.62
C ASP A 153 32.79 -1.64 -9.24
N PHE A 154 32.15 -0.49 -9.46
CA PHE A 154 32.67 0.80 -9.03
C PHE A 154 32.85 0.87 -7.50
N ILE A 155 31.87 0.42 -6.71
CA ILE A 155 31.91 0.46 -5.25
C ILE A 155 32.98 -0.52 -4.72
N THR A 156 33.04 -1.72 -5.27
CA THR A 156 33.92 -2.79 -4.74
C THR A 156 35.35 -2.68 -5.24
N GLN A 157 35.54 -2.35 -6.54
CA GLN A 157 36.87 -2.33 -7.16
C GLN A 157 37.54 -0.96 -7.07
N THR A 158 36.76 0.14 -7.19
CA THR A 158 37.32 1.50 -7.19
C THR A 158 37.34 2.11 -5.79
N LEU A 159 36.22 1.98 -5.04
CA LEU A 159 36.13 2.52 -3.69
C LEU A 159 36.61 1.53 -2.62
N HIS A 160 36.86 0.28 -2.97
CA HIS A 160 37.27 -0.81 -2.06
C HIS A 160 36.32 -1.00 -0.87
N LEU A 161 35.02 -0.70 -1.03
CA LEU A 161 34.02 -0.89 0.00
C LEU A 161 33.37 -2.28 -0.14
N PRO A 162 33.25 -3.06 0.95
CA PRO A 162 32.56 -4.34 0.91
C PRO A 162 31.05 -4.09 0.75
N PHE A 163 30.56 -4.20 -0.47
CA PHE A 163 29.13 -4.04 -0.78
C PHE A 163 28.58 -5.28 -1.48
N ASN A 164 27.57 -5.90 -0.89
CA ASN A 164 26.91 -7.06 -1.49
C ASN A 164 25.41 -7.03 -1.15
N LEU A 165 24.56 -6.87 -2.16
CA LEU A 165 23.11 -6.87 -2.01
C LEU A 165 22.52 -8.20 -1.54
N SER A 166 23.24 -9.31 -1.73
CA SER A 166 22.76 -10.64 -1.33
C SER A 166 22.89 -10.92 0.17
N THR A 167 23.53 -10.03 0.93
CA THR A 167 23.60 -10.11 2.39
C THR A 167 22.41 -9.39 3.04
N VAL A 168 22.03 -9.79 4.26
CA VAL A 168 20.92 -9.13 4.98
C VAL A 168 21.14 -7.61 5.14
N PRO A 169 22.33 -7.09 5.54
CA PRO A 169 22.59 -5.66 5.55
C PRO A 169 22.51 -5.00 4.16
N GLY A 170 22.99 -5.67 3.11
CA GLY A 170 22.89 -5.17 1.73
C GLY A 170 21.45 -5.04 1.27
N MET A 171 20.62 -6.08 1.49
CA MET A 171 19.18 -6.03 1.25
C MET A 171 18.51 -4.91 2.05
N ALA A 172 18.96 -4.64 3.29
CA ALA A 172 18.42 -3.58 4.13
C ALA A 172 18.76 -2.16 3.62
N VAL A 173 19.84 -1.97 2.86
CA VAL A 173 20.11 -0.71 2.14
C VAL A 173 19.02 -0.45 1.10
N LEU A 174 18.69 -1.45 0.28
CA LEU A 174 17.58 -1.36 -0.67
C LEU A 174 16.24 -1.16 0.05
N GLY A 175 15.97 -1.96 1.10
CA GLY A 175 14.77 -1.82 1.92
C GLY A 175 14.63 -0.40 2.48
N THR A 176 15.72 0.19 2.96
CA THR A 176 15.77 1.57 3.43
C THR A 176 15.41 2.55 2.31
N ALA A 177 15.99 2.39 1.12
CA ALA A 177 15.70 3.26 -0.02
C ALA A 177 14.22 3.24 -0.42
N VAL A 178 13.59 2.06 -0.40
CA VAL A 178 12.15 1.86 -0.68
C VAL A 178 11.27 2.42 0.45
N ALA A 179 11.72 2.37 1.71
CA ALA A 179 10.93 2.78 2.88
C ALA A 179 11.04 4.28 3.21
N VAL A 180 12.14 4.96 2.83
CA VAL A 180 12.35 6.40 3.07
C VAL A 180 11.17 7.27 2.62
N PRO A 181 10.57 7.07 1.44
CA PRO A 181 9.41 7.84 1.00
C PRO A 181 8.22 7.77 1.96
N VAL A 182 7.98 6.61 2.60
CA VAL A 182 6.88 6.42 3.57
C VAL A 182 7.11 7.28 4.82
N VAL A 183 8.32 7.21 5.38
CA VAL A 183 8.69 8.02 6.55
C VAL A 183 8.66 9.51 6.20
N PHE A 184 9.20 9.88 5.04
CA PHE A 184 9.20 11.25 4.55
C PHE A 184 7.77 11.82 4.49
N LEU A 185 6.81 11.09 3.89
CA LEU A 185 5.42 11.53 3.78
C LEU A 185 4.76 11.76 5.13
N VAL A 186 4.92 10.80 6.06
CA VAL A 186 4.32 10.89 7.41
C VAL A 186 4.92 12.08 8.17
N CYS A 187 6.24 12.25 8.12
CA CYS A 187 6.92 13.36 8.79
C CYS A 187 6.60 14.71 8.14
N GLN A 188 6.52 14.79 6.81
CA GLN A 188 6.18 16.00 6.07
C GLN A 188 4.73 16.46 6.39
N ALA A 189 3.79 15.51 6.47
CA ALA A 189 2.42 15.80 6.89
C ALA A 189 2.38 16.34 8.34
N ALA A 190 3.13 15.73 9.25
CA ALA A 190 3.25 16.19 10.63
C ALA A 190 3.85 17.59 10.70
N LEU A 191 4.98 17.84 10.01
CA LEU A 191 5.64 19.16 9.98
C LEU A 191 4.75 20.26 9.41
N SER A 192 3.93 19.95 8.39
CA SER A 192 3.00 20.93 7.80
C SER A 192 1.81 21.26 8.70
N GLY A 193 1.46 20.37 9.63
CA GLY A 193 0.43 20.59 10.66
C GLY A 193 0.94 21.21 11.96
N MET A 194 2.26 21.32 12.16
CA MET A 194 2.85 21.89 13.37
C MET A 194 2.79 23.42 13.36
N ASP A 195 2.44 24.01 14.51
CA ASP A 195 2.51 25.46 14.72
C ASP A 195 3.97 25.92 14.79
N SER A 196 4.36 26.83 13.91
CA SER A 196 5.71 27.41 13.88
C SER A 196 5.95 28.42 15.02
N SER A 197 4.93 28.84 15.75
CA SER A 197 5.03 29.84 16.82
C SER A 197 6.01 29.42 17.93
N LEU A 198 6.08 28.13 18.26
CA LEU A 198 7.04 27.61 19.25
C LEU A 198 8.47 27.70 18.78
N GLU A 199 8.72 27.43 17.49
CA GLU A 199 10.05 27.60 16.88
C GLU A 199 10.45 29.08 16.83
N ASP A 200 9.50 29.96 16.49
CA ASP A 200 9.71 31.41 16.42
C ASP A 200 9.92 32.01 17.81
N ALA A 201 9.19 31.56 18.82
CA ALA A 201 9.42 31.94 20.22
C ALA A 201 10.82 31.53 20.73
N ALA A 202 11.27 30.32 20.38
CA ALA A 202 12.62 29.88 20.73
C ALA A 202 13.70 30.72 20.02
N ARG A 203 13.47 31.14 18.77
CA ARG A 203 14.37 32.01 18.01
C ARG A 203 14.39 33.45 18.58
N SER A 204 13.25 33.98 19.03
CA SER A 204 13.18 35.34 19.59
C SER A 204 13.98 35.50 20.87
N VAL A 205 14.20 34.43 21.65
CA VAL A 205 15.08 34.41 22.83
C VAL A 205 16.54 34.01 22.47
N GLY A 206 16.91 34.07 21.19
CA GLY A 206 18.29 33.86 20.71
C GLY A 206 18.73 32.40 20.60
N ALA A 207 17.83 31.42 20.61
CA ALA A 207 18.21 30.02 20.45
C ALA A 207 18.78 29.75 19.04
N PRO A 208 19.99 29.15 18.91
CA PRO A 208 20.54 28.80 17.61
C PRO A 208 19.71 27.70 16.94
N ALA A 209 19.72 27.67 15.61
CA ALA A 209 18.89 26.81 14.76
C ALA A 209 18.95 25.33 15.13
N LEU A 210 20.13 24.77 15.41
CA LEU A 210 20.30 23.37 15.82
C LEU A 210 19.68 23.09 17.20
N ARG A 211 19.65 24.07 18.11
CA ARG A 211 19.02 23.92 19.42
C ARG A 211 17.50 23.93 19.29
N VAL A 212 16.94 24.77 18.42
CA VAL A 212 15.49 24.75 18.07
C VAL A 212 15.11 23.42 17.45
N LEU A 213 15.89 22.93 16.48
CA LEU A 213 15.67 21.62 15.85
C LEU A 213 15.67 20.50 16.90
N GLY A 214 16.69 20.40 17.75
CA GLY A 214 16.85 19.30 18.70
C GLY A 214 15.89 19.36 19.90
N ARG A 215 15.53 20.57 20.38
CA ARG A 215 14.72 20.75 21.60
C ARG A 215 13.25 21.07 21.35
N VAL A 216 12.89 21.51 20.14
CA VAL A 216 11.50 21.86 19.79
C VAL A 216 10.99 20.98 18.66
N THR A 217 11.60 21.06 17.47
CA THR A 217 11.07 20.39 16.25
C THR A 217 11.13 18.88 16.38
N LEU A 218 12.27 18.30 16.77
CA LEU A 218 12.47 16.85 16.85
C LEU A 218 11.59 16.17 17.92
N PRO A 219 11.46 16.71 19.17
CA PRO A 219 10.51 16.18 20.15
C PRO A 219 9.04 16.23 19.67
N MET A 220 8.64 17.31 18.99
CA MET A 220 7.30 17.42 18.43
C MET A 220 7.07 16.45 17.25
N LEU A 221 8.13 16.12 16.49
CA LEU A 221 8.08 15.16 15.38
C LEU A 221 8.15 13.70 15.87
N ARG A 222 8.61 13.44 17.09
CA ARG A 222 8.79 12.10 17.66
C ARG A 222 7.56 11.18 17.48
N PRO A 223 6.31 11.63 17.73
CA PRO A 223 5.14 10.79 17.49
C PRO A 223 5.00 10.32 16.03
N ALA A 224 5.27 11.22 15.09
CA ALA A 224 5.19 10.89 13.66
C ALA A 224 6.33 9.93 13.26
N LEU A 225 7.54 10.10 13.79
CA LEU A 225 8.67 9.20 13.57
C LEU A 225 8.39 7.79 14.10
N VAL A 226 7.83 7.68 15.32
CA VAL A 226 7.44 6.38 15.91
C VAL A 226 6.36 5.72 15.07
N ASN A 227 5.34 6.48 14.66
CA ASN A 227 4.27 5.97 13.80
C ASN A 227 4.81 5.46 12.46
N ALA A 228 5.67 6.24 11.79
CA ALA A 228 6.29 5.87 10.52
C ALA A 228 7.24 4.67 10.68
N GLY A 229 8.02 4.63 11.76
CA GLY A 229 8.90 3.51 12.07
C GLY A 229 8.15 2.20 12.26
N LEU A 230 7.06 2.20 13.02
CA LEU A 230 6.21 1.00 13.19
C LEU A 230 5.55 0.56 11.89
N LEU A 231 5.16 1.52 11.04
CA LEU A 231 4.62 1.21 9.72
C LEU A 231 5.69 0.55 8.83
N VAL A 232 6.89 1.13 8.77
CA VAL A 232 8.02 0.57 8.00
C VAL A 232 8.42 -0.80 8.54
N CYS A 233 8.49 -0.98 9.86
CA CYS A 233 8.78 -2.27 10.47
C CYS A 233 7.78 -3.35 10.02
N THR A 234 6.48 -3.03 10.02
CA THR A 234 5.44 -3.95 9.52
C THR A 234 5.65 -4.29 8.05
N LEU A 235 5.88 -3.29 7.19
CA LEU A 235 6.13 -3.49 5.76
C LEU A 235 7.42 -4.29 5.49
N SER A 236 8.43 -4.14 6.34
CA SER A 236 9.70 -4.88 6.20
C SER A 236 9.55 -6.36 6.55
N ILE A 237 8.74 -6.69 7.57
CA ILE A 237 8.48 -8.07 7.96
C ILE A 237 7.71 -8.83 6.87
N GLU A 238 6.83 -8.14 6.12
CA GLU A 238 6.09 -8.75 5.01
C GLU A 238 6.85 -8.77 3.68
N SER A 239 8.08 -8.24 3.62
CA SER A 239 8.86 -8.15 2.39
C SER A 239 9.12 -9.53 1.79
N LEU A 240 8.69 -9.73 0.54
CA LEU A 240 8.84 -10.98 -0.21
C LEU A 240 9.79 -10.82 -1.41
N GLY A 241 9.64 -9.77 -2.23
CA GLY A 241 10.39 -9.59 -3.46
C GLY A 241 11.90 -9.38 -3.25
N ILE A 242 12.30 -8.63 -2.21
CA ILE A 242 13.72 -8.40 -1.93
C ILE A 242 14.45 -9.70 -1.60
N PRO A 243 14.00 -10.52 -0.63
CA PRO A 243 14.67 -11.79 -0.35
C PRO A 243 14.58 -12.79 -1.51
N LEU A 244 13.49 -12.84 -2.27
CA LEU A 244 13.39 -13.77 -3.42
C LEU A 244 14.39 -13.46 -4.53
N VAL A 245 14.70 -12.18 -4.78
CA VAL A 245 15.68 -11.79 -5.81
C VAL A 245 17.12 -11.88 -5.31
N PHE A 246 17.40 -11.45 -4.08
CA PHE A 246 18.78 -11.33 -3.59
C PHE A 246 19.18 -12.36 -2.54
N GLY A 247 18.26 -12.76 -1.67
CA GLY A 247 18.53 -13.56 -0.48
C GLY A 247 18.46 -15.07 -0.73
N SER A 248 17.32 -15.56 -1.23
CA SER A 248 17.07 -17.00 -1.41
C SER A 248 18.10 -17.70 -2.29
N PRO A 249 18.62 -17.09 -3.41
CA PRO A 249 19.68 -17.71 -4.18
C PRO A 249 21.00 -17.92 -3.40
N GLN A 250 21.18 -17.23 -2.28
CA GLN A 250 22.37 -17.30 -1.42
C GLN A 250 22.07 -17.92 -0.04
N GLY A 251 20.88 -18.49 0.16
CA GLY A 251 20.49 -19.10 1.43
C GLY A 251 20.15 -18.09 2.55
N HIS A 252 19.90 -16.83 2.21
CA HIS A 252 19.47 -15.79 3.15
C HIS A 252 17.96 -15.54 3.08
N ASP A 253 17.18 -16.56 3.43
CA ASP A 253 15.75 -16.47 3.42
C ASP A 253 15.21 -15.58 4.54
N PHE A 254 14.06 -14.94 4.26
CA PHE A 254 13.18 -14.30 5.24
C PHE A 254 11.98 -15.21 5.49
N VAL A 255 11.20 -14.95 6.53
CA VAL A 255 10.01 -15.78 6.81
C VAL A 255 9.08 -15.86 5.60
N ALA A 256 8.88 -14.75 4.88
CA ALA A 256 8.02 -14.73 3.70
C ALA A 256 8.58 -15.59 2.54
N SER A 257 9.89 -15.50 2.23
CA SER A 257 10.50 -16.33 1.18
C SER A 257 10.64 -17.80 1.60
N TYR A 258 10.95 -18.09 2.87
CA TYR A 258 10.93 -19.44 3.42
C TYR A 258 9.55 -20.12 3.22
N LEU A 259 8.46 -19.40 3.53
CA LEU A 259 7.12 -19.94 3.31
C LEU A 259 6.79 -20.13 1.84
N TYR A 260 7.28 -19.25 0.97
CA TYR A 260 7.13 -19.39 -0.47
C TYR A 260 7.91 -20.60 -1.00
N ASP A 261 9.13 -20.83 -0.54
CA ASP A 261 9.94 -21.99 -0.95
C ASP A 261 9.33 -23.30 -0.47
N GLN A 262 8.81 -23.33 0.75
CA GLN A 262 8.04 -24.48 1.27
C GLN A 262 6.75 -24.75 0.46
N TRP A 263 6.15 -23.70 -0.09
CA TRP A 263 4.98 -23.81 -0.96
C TRP A 263 5.34 -24.33 -2.34
N SER A 264 6.36 -23.73 -2.98
CA SER A 264 6.75 -24.00 -4.37
C SER A 264 7.49 -25.34 -4.56
N SER A 265 8.22 -25.81 -3.53
CA SER A 265 8.95 -27.09 -3.55
C SER A 265 8.08 -28.31 -3.24
N ALA A 266 6.85 -28.12 -2.74
CA ALA A 266 5.95 -29.20 -2.45
C ALA A 266 5.24 -29.71 -3.72
N PHE A 267 5.32 -31.04 -3.99
CA PHE A 267 4.53 -31.68 -5.07
C PHE A 267 3.00 -31.55 -4.85
N THR A 268 2.59 -31.33 -3.63
CA THR A 268 1.21 -31.06 -3.23
C THR A 268 1.12 -29.68 -2.60
N PRO A 269 0.25 -28.79 -3.11
CA PRO A 269 0.15 -27.45 -2.57
C PRO A 269 -0.23 -27.44 -1.08
N GLY A 270 0.47 -26.65 -0.31
CA GLY A 270 0.06 -26.24 1.01
C GLY A 270 0.13 -27.25 2.12
N PRO A 271 1.33 -27.71 2.53
CA PRO A 271 1.46 -28.38 3.82
C PRO A 271 0.86 -27.51 4.94
N PRO A 272 0.24 -28.09 5.99
CA PRO A 272 -0.24 -27.34 7.15
C PRO A 272 0.83 -26.45 7.80
N VAL A 273 2.11 -26.79 7.63
CA VAL A 273 3.27 -26.01 8.11
C VAL A 273 3.33 -24.61 7.48
N VAL A 274 3.05 -24.49 6.18
CA VAL A 274 3.02 -23.17 5.50
C VAL A 274 1.87 -22.32 6.07
N SER A 275 0.71 -22.94 6.30
CA SER A 275 -0.43 -22.26 6.93
C SER A 275 -0.16 -21.87 8.38
N ALA A 276 0.58 -22.71 9.14
CA ALA A 276 1.01 -22.39 10.50
C ALA A 276 1.99 -21.21 10.52
N GLY A 277 3.01 -21.21 9.63
CA GLY A 277 3.95 -20.10 9.50
C GLY A 277 3.29 -18.79 9.05
N ALA A 278 2.36 -18.86 8.09
CA ALA A 278 1.56 -17.72 7.68
C ALA A 278 0.68 -17.17 8.82
N THR A 279 0.12 -18.05 9.66
CA THR A 279 -0.66 -17.64 10.85
C THR A 279 0.23 -16.98 11.90
N VAL A 280 1.45 -17.46 12.12
CA VAL A 280 2.45 -16.83 13.01
C VAL A 280 2.80 -15.43 12.49
N LEU A 281 3.07 -15.30 11.19
CA LEU A 281 3.38 -14.01 10.56
C LEU A 281 2.20 -13.02 10.69
N LEU A 282 0.96 -13.49 10.50
CA LEU A 282 -0.25 -12.71 10.73
C LEU A 282 -0.33 -12.25 12.20
N GLY A 283 -0.03 -13.13 13.14
CA GLY A 283 0.02 -12.80 14.57
C GLY A 283 1.04 -11.70 14.88
N CYS A 284 2.23 -11.76 14.29
CA CYS A 284 3.26 -10.73 14.41
C CYS A 284 2.79 -9.38 13.83
N ALA A 285 2.18 -9.37 12.64
CA ALA A 285 1.64 -8.16 12.03
C ALA A 285 0.52 -7.55 12.89
N CYS A 286 -0.41 -8.36 13.39
CA CYS A 286 -1.46 -7.90 14.30
C CYS A 286 -0.88 -7.36 15.62
N ALA A 287 0.14 -7.98 16.19
CA ALA A 287 0.80 -7.51 17.40
C ALA A 287 1.45 -6.14 17.21
N LEU A 288 2.13 -5.91 16.07
CA LEU A 288 2.70 -4.61 15.71
C LEU A 288 1.63 -3.53 15.54
N LEU A 289 0.49 -3.87 14.93
CA LEU A 289 -0.64 -2.94 14.80
C LEU A 289 -1.26 -2.58 16.15
N LEU A 290 -1.43 -3.55 17.03
CA LEU A 290 -1.92 -3.32 18.39
C LEU A 290 -0.93 -2.47 19.19
N LEU A 291 0.38 -2.74 19.06
CA LEU A 291 1.44 -1.92 19.67
C LEU A 291 1.38 -0.48 19.16
N ARG A 292 1.26 -0.31 17.84
CA ARG A 292 1.08 1.00 17.20
C ARG A 292 -0.16 1.72 17.76
N GLY A 293 -1.30 1.03 17.84
CA GLY A 293 -2.53 1.59 18.40
C GLY A 293 -2.38 2.04 19.86
N ARG A 294 -1.66 1.25 20.69
CA ARG A 294 -1.39 1.60 22.09
C ARG A 294 -0.45 2.80 22.22
N LEU A 295 0.66 2.81 21.47
CA LEU A 295 1.66 3.89 21.53
C LEU A 295 1.13 5.23 20.98
N LEU A 296 0.16 5.19 20.07
CA LEU A 296 -0.43 6.39 19.46
C LEU A 296 -1.70 6.88 20.18
N ARG A 297 -2.26 6.13 21.13
CA ARG A 297 -3.54 6.46 21.80
C ARG A 297 -3.52 7.80 22.51
N ASP A 298 -2.42 8.19 23.14
CA ASP A 298 -2.29 9.44 23.89
C ASP A 298 -1.88 10.64 23.03
N GLN A 299 -1.61 10.43 21.75
CA GLN A 299 -1.05 11.45 20.87
C GLN A 299 -2.10 12.39 20.28
N SER A 300 -3.40 12.05 20.35
CA SER A 300 -4.50 12.96 19.98
C SER A 300 -4.48 14.27 20.77
N ARG A 301 -3.79 14.32 21.92
CA ARG A 301 -3.58 15.51 22.73
C ARG A 301 -2.58 16.52 22.13
N PHE A 302 -1.75 16.09 21.17
CA PHE A 302 -0.73 16.94 20.52
C PHE A 302 -1.15 17.46 19.12
N VAL A 303 -2.34 17.10 18.65
CA VAL A 303 -2.92 17.73 17.46
C VAL A 303 -3.41 19.10 17.88
N ALA A 304 -2.58 20.11 17.68
CA ALA A 304 -2.93 21.50 17.96
C ALA A 304 -4.16 21.88 17.11
N ILE A 305 -5.23 22.26 17.81
CA ILE A 305 -6.42 22.92 17.24
C ILE A 305 -5.98 24.34 16.87
N SER A 306 -5.22 24.51 15.81
CA SER A 306 -5.02 25.85 15.29
C SER A 306 -5.02 25.84 13.78
N GLY A 307 -6.13 26.32 13.23
CA GLY A 307 -6.38 26.50 11.81
C GLY A 307 -5.60 27.64 11.15
N ARG A 308 -4.52 28.09 11.72
CA ARG A 308 -3.58 29.01 11.07
C ARG A 308 -2.42 28.21 10.50
N ARG A 309 -2.43 27.99 9.19
CA ARG A 309 -1.22 27.66 8.43
C ARG A 309 -0.24 28.81 8.64
N GLY A 310 0.59 28.73 9.68
CA GLY A 310 1.69 29.66 9.89
C GLY A 310 2.62 29.58 8.69
N ALA A 311 3.02 30.72 8.17
CA ALA A 311 4.08 30.78 7.17
C ALA A 311 5.29 30.03 7.75
N THR A 312 5.71 28.97 7.06
CA THR A 312 6.84 28.14 7.50
C THR A 312 8.09 29.00 7.59
N GLY A 313 8.47 29.42 8.81
CA GLY A 313 9.73 30.12 9.03
C GLY A 313 10.88 29.19 8.63
N SER A 314 11.44 29.39 7.43
CA SER A 314 12.56 28.59 6.98
C SER A 314 13.83 28.98 7.73
N MET A 315 14.53 27.99 8.27
CA MET A 315 15.86 28.16 8.83
C MET A 315 16.83 28.54 7.72
N ARG A 316 17.42 29.71 7.80
CA ARG A 316 18.48 30.13 6.85
C ARG A 316 19.77 29.40 7.18
N LEU A 317 20.24 28.60 6.27
CA LEU A 317 21.50 27.88 6.40
C LEU A 317 22.65 28.66 5.74
N PRO A 318 23.90 28.48 6.20
CA PRO A 318 25.07 28.95 5.47
C PRO A 318 25.08 28.40 4.04
N ALA A 319 25.60 29.17 3.08
CA ALA A 319 25.58 28.81 1.65
C ALA A 319 26.20 27.43 1.38
N ALA A 320 27.31 27.11 2.04
CA ALA A 320 27.97 25.80 1.95
C ALA A 320 27.05 24.67 2.42
N ALA A 321 26.39 24.81 3.58
CA ALA A 321 25.48 23.80 4.12
C ALA A 321 24.25 23.59 3.21
N ARG A 322 23.69 24.67 2.63
CA ARG A 322 22.60 24.58 1.65
C ARG A 322 23.00 23.78 0.42
N LEU A 323 24.20 24.04 -0.11
CA LEU A 323 24.70 23.34 -1.30
C LEU A 323 24.95 21.86 -0.97
N VAL A 324 25.64 21.56 0.13
CA VAL A 324 25.95 20.18 0.55
C VAL A 324 24.65 19.37 0.74
N LEU A 325 23.68 19.90 1.48
CA LEU A 325 22.42 19.21 1.71
C LEU A 325 21.60 19.03 0.42
N GLY A 326 21.61 20.03 -0.47
CA GLY A 326 20.98 19.91 -1.78
C GLY A 326 21.64 18.82 -2.64
N VAL A 327 22.96 18.79 -2.71
CA VAL A 327 23.72 17.76 -3.43
C VAL A 327 23.47 16.37 -2.84
N LEU A 328 23.49 16.21 -1.52
CA LEU A 328 23.21 14.93 -0.85
C LEU A 328 21.79 14.42 -1.16
N LEU A 329 20.79 15.31 -1.09
CA LEU A 329 19.41 14.94 -1.49
C LEU A 329 19.33 14.54 -2.96
N GLY A 330 19.96 15.33 -3.85
CA GLY A 330 20.00 15.02 -5.29
C GLY A 330 20.69 13.71 -5.58
N LEU A 331 21.84 13.46 -4.95
CA LEU A 331 22.60 12.21 -5.09
C LEU A 331 21.80 11.01 -4.55
N TYR A 332 21.14 11.17 -3.39
CA TYR A 332 20.27 10.12 -2.84
C TYR A 332 19.17 9.75 -3.85
N VAL A 333 18.40 10.71 -4.34
CA VAL A 333 17.32 10.46 -5.30
C VAL A 333 17.86 9.87 -6.61
N ALA A 334 19.00 10.38 -7.09
CA ALA A 334 19.65 9.86 -8.29
C ALA A 334 20.06 8.40 -8.11
N ALA A 335 20.75 8.07 -7.03
CA ALA A 335 21.26 6.72 -6.76
C ALA A 335 20.16 5.70 -6.44
N THR A 336 19.12 6.11 -5.69
CA THR A 336 18.10 5.15 -5.23
C THR A 336 16.91 4.97 -6.17
N THR A 337 16.67 5.92 -7.07
CA THR A 337 15.48 5.91 -7.94
C THR A 337 15.85 6.00 -9.42
N PHE A 338 16.53 7.07 -9.83
CA PHE A 338 16.76 7.30 -11.27
C PHE A 338 17.81 6.37 -11.87
N ALA A 339 18.90 6.12 -11.18
CA ALA A 339 19.96 5.25 -11.69
C ALA A 339 19.52 3.79 -11.82
N PRO A 340 18.80 3.17 -10.86
CA PRO A 340 18.21 1.84 -11.03
C PRO A 340 17.22 1.77 -12.20
N ILE A 341 16.35 2.77 -12.38
CA ILE A 341 15.42 2.79 -13.52
C ILE A 341 16.16 2.95 -14.84
N ALA A 342 17.20 3.78 -14.88
CA ALA A 342 18.03 3.93 -16.08
C ALA A 342 18.78 2.64 -16.41
N ALA A 343 19.29 1.92 -15.40
CA ALA A 343 19.93 0.61 -15.59
C ALA A 343 18.90 -0.42 -16.10
N LEU A 344 17.69 -0.44 -15.53
CA LEU A 344 16.60 -1.29 -16.01
C LEU A 344 16.24 -0.98 -17.47
N ALA A 345 16.12 0.32 -17.81
CA ALA A 345 15.85 0.75 -19.18
C ALA A 345 16.98 0.33 -20.14
N LEU A 346 18.24 0.46 -19.72
CA LEU A 346 19.38 0.02 -20.50
C LEU A 346 19.38 -1.52 -20.66
N SER A 347 19.14 -2.28 -19.59
CA SER A 347 19.00 -3.73 -19.63
C SER A 347 17.88 -4.19 -20.59
N SER A 348 16.79 -3.42 -20.71
CA SER A 348 15.69 -3.75 -21.62
C SER A 348 16.06 -3.68 -23.11
N VAL A 349 17.11 -2.94 -23.47
CA VAL A 349 17.56 -2.76 -24.85
C VAL A 349 18.94 -3.36 -25.12
N THR A 350 19.50 -4.12 -24.18
CA THR A 350 20.78 -4.82 -24.33
C THR A 350 20.59 -6.33 -24.15
N THR A 351 21.46 -7.14 -24.77
CA THR A 351 21.48 -8.60 -24.58
C THR A 351 21.87 -8.96 -23.15
N GLU A 352 22.88 -8.28 -22.64
CA GLU A 352 23.34 -8.38 -21.25
C GLU A 352 23.79 -7.00 -20.78
N LEU A 353 23.66 -6.71 -19.49
CA LEU A 353 24.20 -5.50 -18.89
C LEU A 353 25.45 -5.85 -18.08
N THR A 354 26.63 -5.59 -18.67
CA THR A 354 27.93 -5.94 -18.07
C THR A 354 28.93 -4.79 -18.22
N PRO A 355 29.77 -4.51 -17.21
CA PRO A 355 30.86 -3.53 -17.31
C PRO A 355 31.98 -3.97 -18.26
N LEU A 356 32.05 -5.25 -18.61
CA LEU A 356 33.13 -5.83 -19.44
C LEU A 356 33.06 -5.42 -20.92
N ILE A 357 31.84 -5.12 -21.41
CA ILE A 357 31.60 -4.77 -22.82
C ILE A 357 30.79 -3.46 -22.85
N ALA A 358 31.19 -2.54 -23.71
CA ALA A 358 30.50 -1.28 -23.85
C ALA A 358 29.04 -1.51 -24.33
N PRO A 359 28.02 -0.85 -23.70
CA PRO A 359 26.60 -1.14 -23.95
C PRO A 359 26.17 -1.02 -25.42
N TRP A 360 26.81 -0.14 -26.18
CA TRP A 360 26.45 0.07 -27.59
C TRP A 360 26.78 -1.12 -28.51
N HIS A 361 27.62 -2.04 -28.10
CA HIS A 361 27.87 -3.31 -28.81
C HIS A 361 26.83 -4.39 -28.49
N LEU A 362 26.02 -4.17 -27.44
CA LEU A 362 25.08 -5.13 -26.91
C LEU A 362 23.62 -4.75 -27.21
N PHE A 363 23.38 -3.63 -27.91
CA PHE A 363 22.01 -3.19 -28.19
C PHE A 363 21.23 -4.20 -29.03
N THR A 364 20.01 -4.48 -28.56
CA THR A 364 19.09 -5.41 -29.23
C THR A 364 17.63 -4.95 -29.08
N ALA A 365 16.83 -5.24 -30.09
CA ALA A 365 15.37 -5.16 -30.00
C ALA A 365 14.74 -6.54 -29.65
N GLY A 366 15.58 -7.57 -29.42
CA GLY A 366 15.13 -8.93 -29.14
C GLY A 366 14.25 -9.02 -27.90
N ASN A 367 14.61 -8.34 -26.82
CA ASN A 367 13.86 -8.32 -25.56
C ASN A 367 12.43 -7.79 -25.75
N TRP A 368 12.29 -6.68 -26.50
CA TRP A 368 10.98 -6.08 -26.78
C TRP A 368 10.12 -6.92 -27.72
N ARG A 369 10.74 -7.68 -28.63
CA ARG A 369 10.03 -8.66 -29.47
C ARG A 369 9.56 -9.84 -28.64
N ALA A 370 10.41 -10.33 -27.72
CA ALA A 370 10.08 -11.45 -26.83
C ALA A 370 8.83 -11.18 -25.98
N ILE A 371 8.70 -9.99 -25.41
CA ILE A 371 7.53 -9.65 -24.58
C ILE A 371 6.22 -9.48 -25.39
N GLY A 372 6.29 -9.36 -26.71
CA GLY A 372 5.11 -9.31 -27.59
C GLY A 372 4.44 -10.66 -27.86
N HIS A 373 4.99 -11.78 -27.37
CA HIS A 373 4.52 -13.13 -27.67
C HIS A 373 4.46 -14.00 -26.41
N GLY A 374 3.71 -15.11 -26.50
CA GLY A 374 3.66 -16.16 -25.49
C GLY A 374 3.19 -15.67 -24.12
N GLU A 375 3.83 -16.19 -23.08
CA GLU A 375 3.53 -15.93 -21.67
C GLU A 375 3.70 -14.45 -21.27
N PHE A 376 4.70 -13.76 -21.81
CA PHE A 376 4.89 -12.33 -21.53
C PHE A 376 3.72 -11.49 -22.03
N ALA A 377 3.26 -11.72 -23.26
CA ALA A 377 2.12 -10.98 -23.83
C ALA A 377 0.82 -11.27 -23.07
N SER A 378 0.56 -12.54 -22.70
CA SER A 378 -0.58 -12.90 -21.87
C SER A 378 -0.52 -12.26 -20.50
N SER A 379 0.65 -12.20 -19.85
CA SER A 379 0.82 -11.59 -18.54
C SER A 379 0.54 -10.08 -18.55
N ILE A 380 0.93 -9.37 -19.62
CA ILE A 380 0.60 -7.93 -19.79
C ILE A 380 -0.92 -7.75 -19.87
N ARG A 381 -1.58 -8.52 -20.74
CA ARG A 381 -3.03 -8.45 -20.94
C ARG A 381 -3.77 -8.78 -19.64
N ASN A 382 -3.43 -9.90 -19.01
CA ASN A 382 -4.08 -10.37 -17.78
C ASN A 382 -3.95 -9.35 -16.64
N THR A 383 -2.75 -8.77 -16.46
CA THR A 383 -2.50 -7.77 -15.42
C THR A 383 -3.33 -6.50 -15.64
N VAL A 384 -3.37 -5.99 -16.88
CA VAL A 384 -4.15 -4.79 -17.21
C VAL A 384 -5.64 -5.04 -17.04
N GLU A 385 -6.13 -6.20 -17.48
CA GLU A 385 -7.52 -6.61 -17.35
C GLU A 385 -7.94 -6.69 -15.87
N ILE A 386 -7.18 -7.44 -15.05
CA ILE A 386 -7.43 -7.54 -13.60
C ILE A 386 -7.37 -6.17 -12.91
N ALA A 387 -6.37 -5.34 -13.25
CA ALA A 387 -6.22 -4.04 -12.65
C ALA A 387 -7.39 -3.12 -12.99
N LEU A 388 -7.85 -3.12 -14.26
CA LEU A 388 -8.94 -2.27 -14.71
C LEU A 388 -10.28 -2.69 -14.09
N VAL A 389 -10.63 -3.96 -14.24
CA VAL A 389 -11.91 -4.52 -13.77
C VAL A 389 -11.94 -4.57 -12.24
N GLY A 390 -10.85 -5.02 -11.61
CA GLY A 390 -10.72 -5.08 -10.16
C GLY A 390 -10.81 -3.70 -9.51
N ALA A 391 -10.13 -2.69 -10.07
CA ALA A 391 -10.22 -1.32 -9.56
C ALA A 391 -11.63 -0.76 -9.67
N LEU A 392 -12.33 -1.02 -10.77
CA LEU A 392 -13.71 -0.55 -10.97
C LEU A 392 -14.66 -1.16 -9.93
N ILE A 393 -14.65 -2.49 -9.82
CA ILE A 393 -15.52 -3.23 -8.90
C ILE A 393 -15.20 -2.82 -7.45
N THR A 394 -13.92 -2.81 -7.08
CA THR A 394 -13.51 -2.49 -5.72
C THR A 394 -13.85 -1.06 -5.33
N THR A 395 -13.63 -0.09 -6.23
CA THR A 395 -14.01 1.30 -5.99
C THR A 395 -15.52 1.43 -5.76
N ALA A 396 -16.34 0.72 -6.55
CA ALA A 396 -17.80 0.73 -6.38
C ALA A 396 -18.21 0.11 -5.02
N VAL A 397 -17.66 -1.06 -4.67
CA VAL A 397 -17.95 -1.73 -3.40
C VAL A 397 -17.52 -0.87 -2.21
N VAL A 398 -16.32 -0.29 -2.25
CA VAL A 398 -15.82 0.57 -1.16
C VAL A 398 -16.62 1.88 -1.08
N ALA A 399 -17.05 2.46 -2.21
CA ALA A 399 -17.90 3.65 -2.19
C ALA A 399 -19.24 3.38 -1.50
N LEU A 400 -19.88 2.25 -1.79
CA LEU A 400 -21.12 1.85 -1.13
C LEU A 400 -20.90 1.51 0.36
N ALA A 401 -19.84 0.80 0.70
CA ALA A 401 -19.50 0.50 2.10
C ALA A 401 -19.18 1.78 2.89
N THR A 402 -18.48 2.73 2.28
CA THR A 402 -18.19 4.04 2.89
C THR A 402 -19.49 4.85 3.05
N ALA A 403 -20.41 4.80 2.09
CA ALA A 403 -21.72 5.41 2.22
C ALA A 403 -22.54 4.81 3.39
N VAL A 404 -22.48 3.48 3.58
CA VAL A 404 -23.09 2.85 4.77
C VAL A 404 -22.42 3.32 6.05
N ALA A 405 -21.08 3.37 6.08
CA ALA A 405 -20.35 3.80 7.27
C ALA A 405 -20.66 5.25 7.70
N HIS A 406 -20.76 6.18 6.73
CA HIS A 406 -20.91 7.62 6.99
C HIS A 406 -22.36 8.11 6.96
N ARG A 407 -23.24 7.50 6.15
CA ARG A 407 -24.57 8.04 5.79
C ARG A 407 -25.74 7.09 6.13
N SER A 408 -25.53 6.08 6.96
CA SER A 408 -26.60 5.17 7.37
C SER A 408 -26.81 5.15 8.89
N ALA A 409 -27.96 4.65 9.31
CA ALA A 409 -28.24 4.32 10.70
C ALA A 409 -28.05 2.83 11.00
N PHE A 410 -27.38 2.07 10.11
CA PHE A 410 -27.17 0.64 10.25
C PHE A 410 -26.35 0.30 11.50
N PRO A 411 -26.75 -0.68 12.33
CA PRO A 411 -26.09 -0.96 13.60
C PRO A 411 -24.58 -1.27 13.48
N LEU A 412 -24.18 -2.00 12.43
CA LEU A 412 -22.79 -2.41 12.21
C LEU A 412 -21.96 -1.34 11.47
N ARG A 413 -22.50 -0.16 11.15
CA ARG A 413 -21.78 0.91 10.43
C ARG A 413 -20.43 1.28 11.06
N ARG A 414 -20.35 1.22 12.41
CA ARG A 414 -19.13 1.55 13.16
C ARG A 414 -18.01 0.51 12.99
N GLY A 415 -18.36 -0.72 12.61
CA GLY A 415 -17.40 -1.80 12.35
C GLY A 415 -16.82 -1.77 10.94
N LEU A 416 -17.54 -1.19 9.94
CA LEU A 416 -17.11 -1.16 8.56
C LEU A 416 -15.74 -0.47 8.34
N PRO A 417 -15.43 0.68 8.97
CA PRO A 417 -14.10 1.27 8.88
C PRO A 417 -12.98 0.31 9.29
N PHE A 418 -13.16 -0.44 10.37
CA PHE A 418 -12.18 -1.43 10.83
C PHE A 418 -12.01 -2.56 9.83
N LEU A 419 -13.11 -3.08 9.27
CA LEU A 419 -13.08 -4.12 8.24
C LEU A 419 -12.37 -3.64 6.98
N LEU A 420 -12.63 -2.42 6.50
CA LEU A 420 -12.01 -1.85 5.30
C LEU A 420 -10.52 -1.51 5.50
N LEU A 421 -10.09 -1.27 6.73
CA LEU A 421 -8.68 -1.01 7.06
C LEU A 421 -7.89 -2.30 7.35
N PHE A 422 -8.56 -3.37 7.75
CA PHE A 422 -7.92 -4.61 8.20
C PHE A 422 -7.08 -5.31 7.12
N PRO A 423 -7.47 -5.39 5.82
CA PRO A 423 -6.69 -6.08 4.80
C PRO A 423 -5.28 -5.53 4.61
N ARG A 424 -5.04 -4.24 4.89
CA ARG A 424 -3.70 -3.63 4.82
C ARG A 424 -2.75 -4.15 5.92
N ALA A 425 -3.32 -4.73 6.95
CA ALA A 425 -2.58 -5.35 8.04
C ALA A 425 -2.15 -6.79 7.73
N ILE A 426 -2.75 -7.39 6.71
CA ILE A 426 -2.49 -8.77 6.33
C ILE A 426 -1.40 -8.76 5.27
N PRO A 427 -0.23 -9.40 5.49
CA PRO A 427 0.78 -9.59 4.45
C PRO A 427 0.20 -10.21 3.18
N GLY A 428 0.71 -9.79 2.01
CA GLY A 428 0.18 -10.23 0.71
C GLY A 428 0.22 -11.74 0.50
N LEU A 429 1.30 -12.36 0.91
CA LEU A 429 1.49 -13.81 0.96
C LEU A 429 0.32 -14.51 1.70
N ILE A 430 -0.08 -13.99 2.85
CA ILE A 430 -1.16 -14.57 3.68
C ILE A 430 -2.50 -14.47 2.95
N ILE A 431 -2.76 -13.38 2.25
CA ILE A 431 -3.96 -13.21 1.44
C ILE A 431 -3.99 -14.25 0.31
N GLY A 432 -2.86 -14.47 -0.38
CA GLY A 432 -2.75 -15.48 -1.43
C GLY A 432 -3.04 -16.90 -0.93
N ILE A 433 -2.31 -17.35 0.10
CA ILE A 433 -2.51 -18.68 0.70
C ILE A 433 -3.92 -18.81 1.28
N GLY A 434 -4.42 -17.76 1.91
CA GLY A 434 -5.76 -17.75 2.51
C GLY A 434 -6.86 -17.90 1.47
N PHE A 435 -6.78 -17.20 0.34
CA PHE A 435 -7.74 -17.38 -0.76
C PHE A 435 -7.61 -18.73 -1.45
N PHE A 436 -6.39 -19.28 -1.57
CA PHE A 436 -6.21 -20.64 -2.04
C PHE A 436 -7.03 -21.64 -1.20
N TRP A 437 -6.90 -21.59 0.13
CA TRP A 437 -7.69 -22.44 1.03
C TRP A 437 -9.18 -22.13 0.97
N THR A 438 -9.56 -20.86 0.80
CA THR A 438 -10.96 -20.46 0.65
C THR A 438 -11.58 -21.11 -0.58
N PHE A 439 -10.91 -21.05 -1.71
CA PHE A 439 -11.40 -21.61 -2.96
C PHE A 439 -11.49 -23.13 -2.92
N LEU A 440 -10.58 -23.79 -2.22
CA LEU A 440 -10.67 -25.24 -1.99
C LEU A 440 -11.82 -25.64 -1.04
N LEU A 441 -12.16 -24.82 -0.05
CA LEU A 441 -13.28 -25.09 0.87
C LEU A 441 -14.64 -24.88 0.21
N VAL A 442 -14.77 -23.92 -0.68
CA VAL A 442 -16.04 -23.58 -1.35
C VAL A 442 -16.15 -24.33 -2.69
N ASN A 443 -16.13 -25.66 -2.62
CA ASN A 443 -16.29 -26.56 -3.77
C ASN A 443 -17.79 -26.77 -4.12
N PRO A 444 -18.24 -26.80 -5.41
CA PRO A 444 -17.46 -26.72 -6.67
C PRO A 444 -17.11 -25.32 -7.15
N PRO A 445 -17.83 -24.21 -6.81
CA PRO A 445 -17.57 -22.91 -7.43
C PRO A 445 -16.17 -22.35 -7.11
N GLY A 446 -15.60 -22.73 -5.99
CA GLY A 446 -14.25 -22.29 -5.59
C GLY A 446 -13.15 -22.81 -6.51
N HIS A 447 -13.26 -24.04 -7.01
CA HIS A 447 -12.28 -24.58 -7.96
C HIS A 447 -12.28 -23.80 -9.28
N ALA A 448 -13.45 -23.37 -9.76
CA ALA A 448 -13.53 -22.51 -10.95
C ALA A 448 -12.90 -21.12 -10.71
N LEU A 449 -12.92 -20.62 -9.47
CA LEU A 449 -12.23 -19.37 -9.11
C LEU A 449 -10.72 -19.57 -8.98
N LEU A 450 -10.27 -20.69 -8.43
CA LEU A 450 -8.86 -21.01 -8.27
C LEU A 450 -8.14 -21.07 -9.63
N ASP A 451 -8.78 -21.63 -10.65
CA ASP A 451 -8.25 -21.73 -12.02
C ASP A 451 -8.80 -20.60 -12.90
N SER A 452 -8.76 -19.37 -12.41
CA SER A 452 -9.26 -18.22 -13.16
C SER A 452 -8.61 -16.89 -12.74
N LEU A 453 -8.60 -15.94 -13.67
CA LEU A 453 -8.20 -14.55 -13.38
C LEU A 453 -9.09 -13.89 -12.30
N TRP A 454 -10.35 -14.32 -12.15
CA TRP A 454 -11.28 -13.75 -11.18
C TRP A 454 -10.88 -14.04 -9.73
N GLY A 455 -10.33 -15.22 -9.47
CA GLY A 455 -9.81 -15.56 -8.14
C GLY A 455 -8.62 -14.69 -7.75
N ILE A 456 -7.68 -14.50 -8.68
CA ILE A 456 -6.52 -13.62 -8.47
C ILE A 456 -6.98 -12.17 -8.30
N MET A 457 -7.92 -11.70 -9.13
CA MET A 457 -8.50 -10.36 -9.04
C MET A 457 -9.15 -10.12 -7.68
N LEU A 458 -9.88 -11.11 -7.15
CA LEU A 458 -10.52 -10.99 -5.84
C LEU A 458 -9.49 -10.82 -4.72
N ALA A 459 -8.42 -11.60 -4.73
CA ALA A 459 -7.34 -11.52 -3.73
C ALA A 459 -6.64 -10.14 -3.75
N LEU A 460 -6.25 -9.66 -4.92
CA LEU A 460 -5.62 -8.35 -5.10
C LEU A 460 -6.58 -7.20 -4.75
N SER A 461 -7.86 -7.33 -5.10
CA SER A 461 -8.90 -6.36 -4.77
C SER A 461 -9.12 -6.22 -3.28
N VAL A 462 -9.18 -7.35 -2.55
CA VAL A 462 -9.35 -7.34 -1.08
C VAL A 462 -8.17 -6.67 -0.41
N ARG A 463 -6.94 -6.97 -0.80
CA ARG A 463 -5.73 -6.31 -0.26
C ARG A 463 -5.75 -4.80 -0.44
N SER A 464 -6.30 -4.34 -1.55
CA SER A 464 -6.32 -2.93 -1.93
C SER A 464 -7.50 -2.13 -1.37
N LEU A 465 -8.52 -2.75 -0.74
CA LEU A 465 -9.73 -2.08 -0.19
C LEU A 465 -9.41 -0.84 0.64
N THR A 466 -8.36 -0.90 1.45
CA THR A 466 -7.95 0.17 2.36
C THR A 466 -7.61 1.47 1.64
N ILE A 467 -7.00 1.38 0.45
CA ILE A 467 -6.58 2.55 -0.34
C ILE A 467 -7.80 3.36 -0.81
N ALA A 468 -8.79 2.67 -1.39
CA ALA A 468 -10.02 3.30 -1.80
C ALA A 468 -10.79 3.90 -0.61
N TYR A 469 -10.82 3.18 0.53
CA TYR A 469 -11.48 3.66 1.73
C TYR A 469 -10.87 4.96 2.27
N PHE A 470 -9.55 5.10 2.33
CA PHE A 470 -8.91 6.34 2.77
C PHE A 470 -9.32 7.55 1.93
N VAL A 471 -9.32 7.40 0.61
CA VAL A 471 -9.70 8.48 -0.31
C VAL A 471 -11.18 8.84 -0.17
N LEU A 472 -12.03 7.82 -0.18
CA LEU A 472 -13.48 8.02 -0.17
C LEU A 472 -13.98 8.48 1.19
N SER A 473 -13.45 7.95 2.31
CA SER A 473 -13.84 8.39 3.66
C SER A 473 -13.55 9.87 3.88
N ALA A 474 -12.38 10.36 3.46
CA ALA A 474 -12.06 11.78 3.52
C ALA A 474 -13.01 12.63 2.66
N ALA A 475 -13.37 12.14 1.47
CA ALA A 475 -14.29 12.83 0.57
C ALA A 475 -15.73 12.85 1.11
N PHE A 476 -16.21 11.74 1.69
CA PHE A 476 -17.51 11.69 2.36
C PHE A 476 -17.59 12.63 3.57
N ALA A 477 -16.51 12.72 4.35
CA ALA A 477 -16.44 13.64 5.49
C ALA A 477 -16.45 15.13 5.07
N ALA A 478 -16.01 15.45 3.85
CA ALA A 478 -16.02 16.82 3.33
C ALA A 478 -17.37 17.29 2.77
N VAL A 479 -18.32 16.37 2.52
CA VAL A 479 -19.67 16.69 2.04
C VAL A 479 -20.62 16.80 3.24
N SER A 480 -21.38 17.90 3.31
CA SER A 480 -22.35 18.11 4.40
C SER A 480 -23.45 17.04 4.40
N GLU A 481 -23.75 16.52 5.59
CA GLU A 481 -24.87 15.56 5.80
C GLU A 481 -26.24 16.19 5.53
N SER A 482 -26.34 17.52 5.64
CA SER A 482 -27.58 18.25 5.41
C SER A 482 -28.17 18.07 4.00
N LEU A 483 -27.35 17.77 3.00
CA LEU A 483 -27.82 17.47 1.64
C LEU A 483 -28.61 16.15 1.59
N ASP A 484 -28.13 15.14 2.28
CA ASP A 484 -28.82 13.85 2.37
C ASP A 484 -30.08 13.95 3.20
N ASP A 485 -30.06 14.75 4.30
CA ASP A 485 -31.22 15.00 5.15
C ASP A 485 -32.31 15.78 4.40
N ALA A 486 -31.94 16.78 3.60
CA ALA A 486 -32.88 17.53 2.76
C ALA A 486 -33.57 16.63 1.72
N ALA A 487 -32.78 15.75 1.05
CA ALA A 487 -33.35 14.78 0.12
C ALA A 487 -34.33 13.81 0.80
N ARG A 488 -33.97 13.32 1.98
CA ARG A 488 -34.82 12.40 2.76
C ARG A 488 -36.07 13.08 3.26
N SER A 489 -36.00 14.35 3.64
CA SER A 489 -37.16 15.16 4.01
C SER A 489 -38.10 15.38 2.82
N ALA A 490 -37.58 15.44 1.61
CA ALA A 490 -38.35 15.47 0.35
C ALA A 490 -38.88 14.08 -0.08
N GLY A 491 -38.68 13.02 0.73
CA GLY A 491 -39.21 11.68 0.49
C GLY A 491 -38.26 10.72 -0.26
N ALA A 492 -37.01 11.13 -0.51
CA ALA A 492 -36.04 10.23 -1.15
C ALA A 492 -35.64 9.06 -0.22
N THR A 493 -35.45 7.88 -0.80
CA THR A 493 -34.85 6.75 -0.10
C THR A 493 -33.36 6.99 0.13
N TRP A 494 -32.73 6.26 1.09
CA TRP A 494 -31.30 6.30 1.30
C TRP A 494 -30.52 6.03 0.01
N TRP A 495 -30.93 5.01 -0.74
CA TRP A 495 -30.32 4.65 -2.02
C TRP A 495 -30.39 5.77 -3.06
N THR A 496 -31.55 6.42 -3.15
CA THR A 496 -31.75 7.56 -4.08
C THR A 496 -30.89 8.76 -3.68
N ALA A 497 -30.80 9.09 -2.39
CA ALA A 497 -29.95 10.17 -1.90
C ALA A 497 -28.46 9.89 -2.21
N ILE A 498 -27.98 8.67 -1.91
CA ILE A 498 -26.59 8.28 -2.20
C ILE A 498 -26.30 8.31 -3.70
N THR A 499 -27.12 7.64 -4.53
CA THR A 499 -26.81 7.47 -5.98
C THR A 499 -27.04 8.72 -6.80
N ARG A 500 -28.04 9.56 -6.46
CA ARG A 500 -28.40 10.75 -7.24
C ARG A 500 -27.80 12.05 -6.71
N ILE A 501 -27.35 12.10 -5.46
CA ILE A 501 -26.81 13.33 -4.86
C ILE A 501 -25.37 13.12 -4.43
N THR A 502 -25.11 12.22 -3.47
CA THR A 502 -23.79 12.11 -2.84
C THR A 502 -22.72 11.56 -3.81
N LEU A 503 -22.95 10.43 -4.48
CA LEU A 503 -21.98 9.86 -5.41
C LEU A 503 -21.68 10.77 -6.62
N PRO A 504 -22.64 11.47 -7.25
CA PRO A 504 -22.34 12.45 -8.29
C PRO A 504 -21.45 13.60 -7.82
N ILE A 505 -21.65 14.10 -6.59
CA ILE A 505 -20.78 15.13 -6.00
C ILE A 505 -19.36 14.57 -5.79
N LEU A 506 -19.26 13.30 -5.40
CA LEU A 506 -18.00 12.61 -5.13
C LEU A 506 -17.30 12.04 -6.39
N ARG A 507 -17.82 12.26 -7.61
CA ARG A 507 -17.18 11.76 -8.86
C ARG A 507 -15.67 11.99 -8.94
N PRO A 508 -15.12 13.17 -8.54
CA PRO A 508 -13.67 13.36 -8.57
C PRO A 508 -12.91 12.43 -7.61
N ALA A 509 -13.47 12.21 -6.41
CA ALA A 509 -12.87 11.32 -5.43
C ALA A 509 -13.00 9.84 -5.84
N LEU A 510 -14.12 9.46 -6.44
CA LEU A 510 -14.32 8.13 -7.02
C LEU A 510 -13.29 7.84 -8.11
N PHE A 511 -13.06 8.80 -9.00
CA PHE A 511 -12.05 8.65 -10.03
C PHE A 511 -10.63 8.59 -9.47
N ALA A 512 -10.31 9.39 -8.44
CA ALA A 512 -9.04 9.32 -7.74
C ALA A 512 -8.84 7.95 -7.06
N ALA A 513 -9.87 7.45 -6.38
CA ALA A 513 -9.85 6.12 -5.78
C ALA A 513 -9.65 5.03 -6.83
N PHE A 514 -10.36 5.10 -7.96
CA PHE A 514 -10.22 4.17 -9.07
C PHE A 514 -8.78 4.11 -9.61
N ILE A 515 -8.15 5.28 -9.88
CA ILE A 515 -6.77 5.29 -10.39
C ILE A 515 -5.78 4.74 -9.37
N LEU A 516 -5.92 5.10 -8.09
CA LEU A 516 -5.04 4.57 -7.05
C LEU A 516 -5.22 3.07 -6.86
N MET A 517 -6.46 2.56 -7.00
CA MET A 517 -6.75 1.14 -7.00
C MET A 517 -6.16 0.43 -8.20
N PHE A 518 -6.30 1.03 -9.40
CA PHE A 518 -5.71 0.51 -10.64
C PHE A 518 -4.20 0.35 -10.49
N ILE A 519 -3.50 1.41 -10.03
CA ILE A 519 -2.04 1.37 -9.81
C ILE A 519 -1.69 0.32 -8.74
N SER A 520 -2.46 0.24 -7.66
CA SER A 520 -2.21 -0.73 -6.57
C SER A 520 -2.31 -2.17 -7.04
N ILE A 521 -3.39 -2.52 -7.77
CA ILE A 521 -3.61 -3.86 -8.29
C ILE A 521 -2.59 -4.20 -9.40
N LEU A 522 -2.29 -3.23 -10.28
CA LEU A 522 -1.30 -3.38 -11.36
C LEU A 522 0.10 -3.76 -10.83
N ASN A 523 0.48 -3.19 -9.70
CA ASN A 523 1.83 -3.28 -9.14
C ASN A 523 1.97 -4.35 -8.05
N ASP A 524 0.87 -4.97 -7.63
CA ASP A 524 0.88 -6.00 -6.58
C ASP A 524 0.93 -7.40 -7.21
N TYR A 525 1.84 -8.23 -6.74
CA TYR A 525 2.02 -9.60 -7.21
C TYR A 525 2.06 -10.63 -6.06
N ASP A 526 2.25 -10.19 -4.81
CA ASP A 526 2.44 -11.09 -3.67
C ASP A 526 1.30 -12.12 -3.51
N PRO A 527 0.00 -11.74 -3.51
CA PRO A 527 -1.08 -12.72 -3.42
C PRO A 527 -1.16 -13.63 -4.66
N ALA A 528 -0.80 -13.09 -5.84
CA ALA A 528 -0.89 -13.83 -7.08
C ALA A 528 0.11 -15.00 -7.16
N LEU A 529 1.28 -14.90 -6.52
CA LEU A 529 2.29 -15.97 -6.48
C LEU A 529 1.73 -17.32 -5.98
N PHE A 530 0.66 -17.29 -5.19
CA PHE A 530 0.03 -18.49 -4.61
C PHE A 530 -1.23 -18.94 -5.35
N LEU A 531 -1.71 -18.14 -6.32
CA LEU A 531 -2.97 -18.37 -7.01
C LEU A 531 -2.80 -18.52 -8.52
N VAL A 532 -1.62 -18.17 -9.05
CA VAL A 532 -1.37 -18.22 -10.50
C VAL A 532 -1.33 -19.67 -10.97
N THR A 533 -2.06 -19.91 -12.06
CA THR A 533 -2.07 -21.15 -12.82
C THR A 533 -1.61 -20.89 -14.27
N PRO A 534 -1.16 -21.91 -15.02
CA PRO A 534 -0.74 -21.75 -16.41
C PRO A 534 -1.80 -21.04 -17.27
N GLY A 535 -1.41 -19.99 -17.99
CA GLY A 535 -2.29 -19.15 -18.81
C GLY A 535 -2.90 -17.96 -18.09
N HIS A 536 -2.79 -17.89 -16.76
CA HIS A 536 -3.33 -16.80 -15.92
C HIS A 536 -2.21 -15.99 -15.22
N GLU A 537 -1.01 -16.01 -15.80
CA GLU A 537 0.16 -15.31 -15.26
C GLU A 537 -0.06 -13.79 -15.26
N LEU A 538 0.54 -13.12 -14.27
CA LEU A 538 0.60 -11.67 -14.16
C LEU A 538 2.02 -11.17 -14.37
N MET A 539 2.19 -9.92 -14.85
CA MET A 539 3.50 -9.32 -15.12
C MET A 539 4.48 -9.50 -13.95
N GLY A 540 4.04 -9.22 -12.70
CA GLY A 540 4.91 -9.35 -11.54
C GLY A 540 5.37 -10.78 -11.27
N VAL A 541 4.49 -11.76 -11.44
CA VAL A 541 4.82 -13.19 -11.28
C VAL A 541 5.75 -13.66 -12.40
N THR A 542 5.41 -13.33 -13.66
CA THR A 542 6.25 -13.65 -14.82
C THR A 542 7.64 -13.03 -14.70
N MET A 543 7.74 -11.75 -14.26
CA MET A 543 9.04 -11.12 -14.02
C MET A 543 9.88 -11.89 -12.99
N LEU A 544 9.28 -12.27 -11.86
CA LEU A 544 10.00 -12.97 -10.79
C LEU A 544 10.48 -14.35 -11.23
N LEU A 545 9.60 -15.14 -11.85
CA LEU A 545 9.94 -16.50 -12.30
C LEU A 545 10.97 -16.49 -13.44
N SER A 546 10.83 -15.55 -14.39
CA SER A 546 11.77 -15.43 -15.52
C SER A 546 13.13 -14.87 -15.07
N GLU A 547 13.17 -14.00 -14.04
CA GLU A 547 14.42 -13.53 -13.43
C GLU A 547 15.20 -14.70 -12.79
N GLN A 548 14.50 -15.58 -12.07
CA GLN A 548 15.11 -16.80 -11.50
C GLN A 548 15.66 -17.75 -12.58
N GLN A 549 15.13 -17.69 -13.80
CA GLN A 549 15.61 -18.45 -14.97
C GLN A 549 16.73 -17.73 -15.74
N GLY A 550 17.12 -16.51 -15.31
CA GLY A 550 18.18 -15.72 -15.95
C GLY A 550 17.75 -14.94 -17.20
N ALA A 551 16.44 -14.76 -17.43
CA ALA A 551 15.92 -14.02 -18.58
C ALA A 551 15.90 -12.49 -18.35
N ASN A 552 17.03 -11.90 -17.90
CA ASN A 552 17.13 -10.52 -17.42
C ASN A 552 16.66 -9.46 -18.43
N GLY A 553 16.98 -9.62 -19.72
CA GLY A 553 16.62 -8.66 -20.77
C GLY A 553 15.10 -8.54 -21.00
N PRO A 554 14.39 -9.64 -21.31
CA PRO A 554 12.92 -9.65 -21.42
C PRO A 554 12.20 -9.20 -20.14
N VAL A 555 12.71 -9.59 -18.97
CA VAL A 555 12.18 -9.16 -17.66
C VAL A 555 12.31 -7.65 -17.50
N ALA A 556 13.46 -7.06 -17.86
CA ALA A 556 13.65 -5.63 -17.83
C ALA A 556 12.70 -4.89 -18.79
N ALA A 557 12.48 -5.45 -20.00
CA ALA A 557 11.52 -4.88 -20.96
C ALA A 557 10.08 -4.93 -20.40
N LEU A 558 9.68 -6.06 -19.79
CA LEU A 558 8.37 -6.20 -19.15
C LEU A 558 8.17 -5.21 -17.99
N ALA A 559 9.19 -5.03 -17.14
CA ALA A 559 9.19 -4.07 -16.06
C ALA A 559 9.06 -2.63 -16.58
N MET A 560 9.73 -2.29 -17.70
CA MET A 560 9.57 -0.98 -18.34
C MET A 560 8.17 -0.75 -18.90
N VAL A 561 7.50 -1.77 -19.42
CA VAL A 561 6.07 -1.68 -19.79
C VAL A 561 5.21 -1.35 -18.57
N GLN A 562 5.43 -2.03 -17.45
CA GLN A 562 4.67 -1.77 -16.21
C GLN A 562 4.92 -0.35 -15.68
N VAL A 563 6.17 0.13 -15.70
CA VAL A 563 6.52 1.52 -15.36
C VAL A 563 5.79 2.49 -16.29
N ALA A 564 5.78 2.24 -17.61
CA ALA A 564 5.12 3.11 -18.57
C ALA A 564 3.60 3.20 -18.33
N ILE A 565 2.93 2.06 -18.10
CA ILE A 565 1.50 2.01 -17.78
C ILE A 565 1.21 2.81 -16.50
N THR A 566 2.02 2.62 -15.46
CA THR A 566 1.87 3.34 -14.17
C THR A 566 2.04 4.85 -14.36
N VAL A 567 3.08 5.30 -15.08
CA VAL A 567 3.32 6.72 -15.37
C VAL A 567 2.19 7.34 -16.18
N VAL A 568 1.65 6.62 -17.17
CA VAL A 568 0.50 7.08 -17.96
C VAL A 568 -0.74 7.23 -17.05
N ALA A 569 -1.01 6.26 -16.17
CA ALA A 569 -2.13 6.33 -15.23
C ALA A 569 -2.03 7.57 -14.32
N ILE A 570 -0.84 7.88 -13.79
CA ILE A 570 -0.58 9.07 -12.98
C ILE A 570 -0.77 10.34 -13.79
N ALA A 571 -0.25 10.40 -15.02
CA ALA A 571 -0.37 11.58 -15.89
C ALA A 571 -1.84 11.87 -16.23
N VAL A 572 -2.64 10.83 -16.49
CA VAL A 572 -4.10 10.93 -16.70
C VAL A 572 -4.78 11.50 -15.45
N ALA A 573 -4.44 10.96 -14.26
CA ALA A 573 -4.94 11.49 -12.99
C ALA A 573 -4.60 12.98 -12.83
N GLY A 574 -3.34 13.36 -13.00
CA GLY A 574 -2.87 14.73 -12.84
C GLY A 574 -3.57 15.72 -13.78
N ARG A 575 -3.77 15.36 -15.05
CA ARG A 575 -4.47 16.21 -16.03
C ARG A 575 -5.93 16.45 -15.64
N LEU A 576 -6.65 15.41 -15.24
CA LEU A 576 -8.06 15.50 -14.89
C LEU A 576 -8.31 16.31 -13.60
N PHE A 577 -7.35 16.30 -12.66
CA PHE A 577 -7.41 17.18 -11.48
C PHE A 577 -7.05 18.63 -11.80
N SER A 578 -6.07 18.89 -12.66
CA SER A 578 -5.60 20.25 -12.98
C SER A 578 -6.62 21.06 -13.79
N THR A 579 -7.34 20.46 -14.72
CA THR A 579 -8.38 21.12 -15.52
C THR A 579 -9.54 21.63 -14.68
N ARG A 580 -9.91 20.92 -13.60
CA ARG A 580 -11.00 21.32 -12.70
C ARG A 580 -10.64 22.43 -11.73
N LEU A 581 -9.37 22.53 -11.32
CA LEU A 581 -8.90 23.66 -10.50
C LEU A 581 -8.86 24.98 -11.30
N ARG A 582 -8.58 24.92 -12.60
CA ARG A 582 -8.65 26.08 -13.51
C ARG A 582 -10.10 26.54 -13.76
N GLY A 583 -11.05 25.61 -13.93
CA GLY A 583 -12.46 25.94 -14.13
C GLY A 583 -13.10 26.62 -12.91
N ARG A 584 -12.66 26.30 -11.69
CA ARG A 584 -13.13 26.96 -10.44
C ARG A 584 -12.52 28.34 -10.17
N ARG A 585 -11.41 28.70 -10.84
CA ARG A 585 -10.81 30.05 -10.75
C ARG A 585 -11.44 31.05 -11.74
N ASN A 586 -12.15 30.56 -12.73
CA ASN A 586 -12.77 31.36 -13.79
C ASN A 586 -14.32 31.41 -13.67
N ALA A 587 -14.90 30.77 -12.65
CA ALA A 587 -16.29 30.89 -12.21
C ALA A 587 -16.35 31.55 -10.81
#